data_9bf0f742e17974b33fb6a631c2a738de
#
_entry.id   9bf0f742e17974b33fb6a631c2a738de
#
_cell.length_a   1.000
_cell.length_b   1.000
_cell.length_c   1.000
_cell.angle_alpha   90.00
_cell.angle_beta   90.00
_cell.angle_gamma   90.00
#
_symmetry.space_group_name_H-M   'P 1'
#
loop_
_entity.id
_entity.type
_entity.pdbx_description
1 polymer ?
#
loop_
_entity_poly.entity_id
_entity_poly.type
_entity_poly.pdbx_seq_one_letter_code
_entity_poly.pdbx_strand_id
1 'polypeptide(L)'
;MIGGMDMKMAVIYHSVTGNTKNMGDLIVKGMSSIEGVEAKAFPIEAVDVEFVKEAKCVVFGSPIYAAHITGQMMNYLLSDAGKLNLAGKLVGAYATAQYVHGGAELGIREMLDHAMVMGALTYSGGGSFGKPFIHLGPVGIDNTMDINQFGDNFEIYGSRMAQKAMELFA
;
A
#
# COMPACT_ATOMS: atom_id res chain seq x y z
N MET A 1 -32.59 8.20 2.09
CA MET A 1 -31.16 8.02 1.81
C MET A 1 -30.73 6.80 2.61
N ILE A 2 -30.55 5.67 1.96
CA ILE A 2 -30.01 4.46 2.57
C ILE A 2 -28.51 4.74 2.63
N GLY A 3 -27.98 5.04 3.82
CA GLY A 3 -26.54 5.18 4.03
C GLY A 3 -25.89 3.84 3.71
N GLY A 4 -25.29 3.70 2.53
CA GLY A 4 -24.43 2.57 2.22
C GLY A 4 -23.26 2.57 3.20
N MET A 5 -22.82 1.39 3.65
CA MET A 5 -21.61 1.27 4.44
C MET A 5 -20.43 1.68 3.56
N ASP A 6 -19.52 2.51 4.10
CA ASP A 6 -18.31 2.92 3.40
C ASP A 6 -17.47 1.70 3.02
N MET A 7 -16.87 1.74 1.84
CA MET A 7 -15.95 0.70 1.37
C MET A 7 -14.66 0.75 2.19
N LYS A 8 -14.36 -0.33 2.89
CA LYS A 8 -13.13 -0.43 3.71
C LYS A 8 -11.91 -0.65 2.84
N MET A 9 -10.83 0.04 3.20
CA MET A 9 -9.50 -0.09 2.59
C MET A 9 -8.42 -0.08 3.67
N ALA A 10 -7.36 -0.82 3.46
CA ALA A 10 -6.28 -0.96 4.45
C ALA A 10 -4.91 -0.68 3.86
N VAL A 11 -4.06 -0.06 4.64
CA VAL A 11 -2.61 0.00 4.42
C VAL A 11 -1.94 -0.79 5.53
N ILE A 12 -1.09 -1.77 5.17
CA ILE A 12 -0.38 -2.62 6.13
C ILE A 12 1.11 -2.42 5.91
N TYR A 13 1.83 -2.04 6.95
CA TYR A 13 3.23 -1.67 6.82
C TYR A 13 4.12 -2.21 7.94
N HIS A 14 5.39 -2.40 7.62
CA HIS A 14 6.47 -2.43 8.62
C HIS A 14 7.22 -1.09 8.57
N SER A 15 7.56 -0.54 9.72
CA SER A 15 8.29 0.73 9.81
C SER A 15 9.24 0.75 11.00
N VAL A 16 10.51 1.06 10.77
CA VAL A 16 11.54 1.12 11.81
C VAL A 16 11.74 2.56 12.29
N THR A 17 11.92 3.50 11.36
CA THR A 17 12.23 4.91 11.65
C THR A 17 11.03 5.85 11.53
N GLY A 18 9.87 5.34 11.12
CA GLY A 18 8.66 6.12 10.92
C GLY A 18 8.38 6.51 9.46
N ASN A 19 9.36 6.45 8.56
CA ASN A 19 9.18 6.88 7.18
C ASN A 19 8.11 6.09 6.45
N THR A 20 8.17 4.76 6.52
CA THR A 20 7.18 3.89 5.87
C THR A 20 5.78 4.11 6.45
N LYS A 21 5.68 4.30 7.78
CA LYS A 21 4.42 4.68 8.45
C LYS A 21 3.86 5.98 7.88
N ASN A 22 4.68 7.04 7.85
CA ASN A 22 4.25 8.37 7.41
C ASN A 22 3.75 8.34 5.95
N MET A 23 4.43 7.60 5.07
CA MET A 23 4.00 7.42 3.68
C MET A 23 2.69 6.61 3.60
N GLY A 24 2.53 5.61 4.46
CA GLY A 24 1.26 4.86 4.58
C GLY A 24 0.10 5.73 5.05
N ASP A 25 0.32 6.64 5.99
CA ASP A 25 -0.68 7.60 6.45
C ASP A 25 -1.11 8.55 5.33
N LEU A 26 -0.19 8.96 4.44
CA LEU A 26 -0.51 9.76 3.26
C LEU A 26 -1.34 8.98 2.23
N ILE A 27 -1.05 7.68 2.05
CA ILE A 27 -1.90 6.81 1.21
C ILE A 27 -3.32 6.76 1.78
N VAL A 28 -3.47 6.56 3.09
CA VAL A 28 -4.79 6.57 3.76
C VAL A 28 -5.50 7.90 3.57
N LYS A 29 -4.79 9.03 3.68
CA LYS A 29 -5.34 10.36 3.42
C LYS A 29 -5.89 10.46 1.99
N GLY A 30 -5.12 9.98 1.01
CA GLY A 30 -5.56 9.94 -0.39
C GLY A 30 -6.78 9.02 -0.61
N MET A 31 -6.79 7.83 -0.01
CA MET A 31 -7.95 6.92 -0.07
C MET A 31 -9.20 7.57 0.53
N SER A 32 -9.07 8.18 1.71
CA SER A 32 -10.18 8.80 2.44
C SER A 32 -10.70 10.10 1.78
N SER A 33 -10.01 10.63 0.78
CA SER A 33 -10.51 11.76 -0.02
C SER A 33 -11.63 11.36 -1.00
N ILE A 34 -11.82 10.05 -1.20
CA ILE A 34 -12.87 9.51 -2.07
C ILE A 34 -14.13 9.26 -1.23
N GLU A 35 -15.24 9.81 -1.65
CA GLU A 35 -16.54 9.64 -0.96
C GLU A 35 -16.92 8.16 -0.88
N GLY A 36 -17.43 7.73 0.28
CA GLY A 36 -17.82 6.35 0.55
C GLY A 36 -16.64 5.41 0.83
N VAL A 37 -15.48 5.94 1.24
CA VAL A 37 -14.30 5.14 1.62
C VAL A 37 -13.94 5.34 3.08
N GLU A 38 -13.81 4.23 3.82
CA GLU A 38 -13.19 4.16 5.14
C GLU A 38 -11.80 3.50 5.00
N ALA A 39 -10.72 4.26 5.16
CA ALA A 39 -9.36 3.74 5.06
C ALA A 39 -8.60 3.81 6.39
N LYS A 40 -7.81 2.77 6.70
CA LYS A 40 -6.97 2.71 7.91
C LYS A 40 -5.59 2.14 7.59
N ALA A 41 -4.58 2.62 8.35
CA ALA A 41 -3.23 2.10 8.31
C ALA A 41 -2.93 1.28 9.56
N PHE A 42 -2.26 0.14 9.39
CA PHE A 42 -1.89 -0.79 10.44
C PHE A 42 -0.42 -1.19 10.35
N PRO A 43 0.34 -1.13 11.43
CA PRO A 43 1.62 -1.82 11.49
C PRO A 43 1.38 -3.34 11.49
N ILE A 44 2.31 -4.11 10.94
CA ILE A 44 2.18 -5.58 10.88
C ILE A 44 1.99 -6.24 12.24
N GLU A 45 2.45 -5.60 13.31
CA GLU A 45 2.34 -6.06 14.69
C GLU A 45 0.93 -5.89 15.30
N ALA A 46 0.07 -5.07 14.67
CA ALA A 46 -1.24 -4.72 15.22
C ALA A 46 -2.32 -4.55 14.12
N VAL A 47 -2.35 -5.48 13.17
CA VAL A 47 -3.35 -5.48 12.11
C VAL A 47 -4.72 -5.87 12.66
N ASP A 48 -5.73 -5.06 12.42
CA ASP A 48 -7.13 -5.44 12.62
C ASP A 48 -7.56 -6.39 11.46
N VAL A 49 -7.44 -7.68 11.73
CA VAL A 49 -7.70 -8.72 10.74
C VAL A 49 -9.16 -8.68 10.24
N GLU A 50 -10.12 -8.41 11.12
CA GLU A 50 -11.53 -8.36 10.72
C GLU A 50 -11.82 -7.15 9.83
N PHE A 51 -11.24 -5.98 10.14
CA PHE A 51 -11.32 -4.82 9.25
C PHE A 51 -10.75 -5.15 7.85
N VAL A 52 -9.56 -5.78 7.80
CA VAL A 52 -8.90 -6.11 6.53
C VAL A 52 -9.64 -7.19 5.76
N LYS A 53 -10.25 -8.17 6.42
CA LYS A 53 -11.11 -9.17 5.74
C LYS A 53 -12.26 -8.52 4.97
N GLU A 54 -12.85 -7.46 5.51
CA GLU A 54 -13.94 -6.72 4.86
C GLU A 54 -13.42 -5.72 3.81
N ALA A 55 -12.17 -5.29 3.90
CA ALA A 55 -11.57 -4.34 2.97
C ALA A 55 -11.55 -4.87 1.54
N LYS A 56 -11.81 -4.00 0.57
CA LYS A 56 -11.75 -4.30 -0.88
C LYS A 56 -10.40 -3.95 -1.50
N CYS A 57 -9.65 -3.07 -0.85
CA CYS A 57 -8.31 -2.68 -1.26
C CYS A 57 -7.33 -2.81 -0.10
N VAL A 58 -6.17 -3.40 -0.36
CA VAL A 58 -5.08 -3.53 0.61
C VAL A 58 -3.77 -3.05 -0.03
N VAL A 59 -3.02 -2.21 0.66
CA VAL A 59 -1.70 -1.75 0.21
C VAL A 59 -0.65 -2.17 1.23
N PHE A 60 0.39 -2.87 0.78
CA PHE A 60 1.52 -3.26 1.61
C PHE A 60 2.67 -2.27 1.49
N GLY A 61 3.34 -2.00 2.60
CA GLY A 61 4.47 -1.08 2.64
C GLY A 61 5.66 -1.58 3.45
N SER A 62 6.87 -1.47 2.90
CA SER A 62 8.09 -1.87 3.59
C SER A 62 9.23 -0.89 3.34
N PRO A 63 10.09 -0.64 4.34
CA PRO A 63 11.40 -0.07 4.07
C PRO A 63 12.26 -1.13 3.37
N ILE A 64 13.25 -0.66 2.62
CA ILE A 64 14.15 -1.52 1.84
C ILE A 64 15.50 -1.63 2.53
N TYR A 65 15.89 -2.86 2.84
CA TYR A 65 17.19 -3.22 3.38
C TYR A 65 17.87 -4.24 2.48
N ALA A 66 19.12 -3.97 2.09
CA ALA A 66 19.91 -4.85 1.20
C ALA A 66 19.14 -5.25 -0.08
N ALA A 67 18.43 -4.30 -0.68
CA ALA A 67 17.61 -4.45 -1.89
C ALA A 67 16.34 -5.34 -1.75
N HIS A 68 15.94 -5.68 -0.53
CA HIS A 68 14.76 -6.50 -0.23
C HIS A 68 13.82 -5.79 0.75
N ILE A 69 12.58 -6.27 0.83
CA ILE A 69 11.69 -5.93 1.93
C ILE A 69 12.28 -6.43 3.25
N THR A 70 11.83 -5.89 4.37
CA THR A 70 12.32 -6.36 5.68
C THR A 70 11.94 -7.81 5.94
N GLY A 71 12.78 -8.52 6.68
CA GLY A 71 12.48 -9.89 7.13
C GLY A 71 11.17 -9.97 7.91
N GLN A 72 10.82 -8.94 8.67
CA GLN A 72 9.55 -8.85 9.39
C GLN A 72 8.35 -8.80 8.43
N MET A 73 8.41 -7.95 7.39
CA MET A 73 7.36 -7.91 6.36
C MET A 73 7.30 -9.24 5.60
N MET A 74 8.43 -9.83 5.23
CA MET A 74 8.45 -11.13 4.56
C MET A 74 7.81 -12.22 5.42
N ASN A 75 8.16 -12.30 6.70
CA ASN A 75 7.54 -13.25 7.62
C ASN A 75 6.03 -13.01 7.76
N TYR A 76 5.61 -11.76 7.85
CA TYR A 76 4.18 -11.41 7.90
C TYR A 76 3.44 -11.91 6.66
N LEU A 77 3.97 -11.66 5.47
CA LEU A 77 3.38 -12.11 4.21
C LEU A 77 3.26 -13.64 4.15
N LEU A 78 4.29 -14.36 4.58
CA LEU A 78 4.31 -15.83 4.52
C LEU A 78 3.45 -16.52 5.59
N SER A 79 3.23 -15.89 6.75
CA SER A 79 2.54 -16.53 7.89
C SER A 79 1.17 -15.92 8.17
N ASP A 80 1.05 -14.61 8.23
CA ASP A 80 -0.15 -13.93 8.74
C ASP A 80 -1.06 -13.39 7.66
N ALA A 81 -0.52 -12.99 6.50
CA ALA A 81 -1.32 -12.43 5.42
C ALA A 81 -2.35 -13.43 4.85
N GLY A 82 -2.14 -14.73 5.02
CA GLY A 82 -3.13 -15.76 4.67
C GLY A 82 -4.47 -15.61 5.39
N LYS A 83 -4.49 -14.95 6.55
CA LYS A 83 -5.71 -14.69 7.33
C LYS A 83 -6.56 -13.54 6.77
N LEU A 84 -6.04 -12.76 5.82
CA LEU A 84 -6.63 -11.51 5.34
C LEU A 84 -7.63 -11.69 4.19
N ASN A 85 -7.79 -12.90 3.66
CA ASN A 85 -8.66 -13.19 2.52
C ASN A 85 -8.35 -12.27 1.31
N LEU A 86 -7.09 -12.27 0.86
CA LEU A 86 -6.63 -11.39 -0.23
C LEU A 86 -7.19 -11.77 -1.61
N ALA A 87 -7.67 -12.99 -1.79
CA ALA A 87 -8.22 -13.45 -3.06
C ALA A 87 -9.35 -12.53 -3.56
N GLY A 88 -9.20 -12.03 -4.78
CA GLY A 88 -10.16 -11.13 -5.43
C GLY A 88 -10.13 -9.67 -4.96
N LYS A 89 -9.31 -9.31 -3.97
CA LYS A 89 -9.14 -7.91 -3.55
C LYS A 89 -8.17 -7.17 -4.47
N LEU A 90 -8.33 -5.86 -4.56
CA LEU A 90 -7.34 -4.99 -5.17
C LEU A 90 -6.13 -4.84 -4.23
N VAL A 91 -4.93 -5.13 -4.71
CA VAL A 91 -3.72 -5.01 -3.89
C VAL A 91 -2.67 -4.17 -4.59
N GLY A 92 -2.08 -3.26 -3.82
CA GLY A 92 -0.95 -2.44 -4.23
C GLY A 92 0.22 -2.55 -3.25
N ALA A 93 1.32 -1.89 -3.58
CA ALA A 93 2.48 -1.85 -2.71
C ALA A 93 3.25 -0.53 -2.84
N TYR A 94 4.00 -0.18 -1.79
CA TYR A 94 4.90 0.97 -1.76
C TYR A 94 6.17 0.66 -0.96
N ALA A 95 7.18 1.46 -1.17
CA ALA A 95 8.45 1.30 -0.46
C ALA A 95 9.04 2.64 -0.01
N THR A 96 9.86 2.57 1.03
CA THR A 96 10.78 3.65 1.40
C THR A 96 12.21 3.13 1.37
N ALA A 97 13.15 3.90 0.86
CA ALA A 97 14.54 3.49 0.72
C ALA A 97 15.49 4.66 0.97
N GLN A 98 16.75 4.36 1.30
CA GLN A 98 17.78 5.38 1.43
C GLN A 98 18.35 5.81 0.06
N TYR A 99 18.41 4.91 -0.90
CA TYR A 99 19.12 5.14 -2.15
C TYR A 99 18.20 4.97 -3.36
N VAL A 100 18.35 5.84 -4.36
CA VAL A 100 17.59 5.78 -5.62
C VAL A 100 17.75 4.40 -6.28
N HIS A 101 18.95 3.85 -6.26
CA HIS A 101 19.23 2.51 -6.79
C HIS A 101 19.33 1.45 -5.67
N GLY A 102 18.49 1.58 -4.64
CA GLY A 102 18.50 0.72 -3.45
C GLY A 102 17.68 -0.55 -3.54
N GLY A 103 17.02 -0.82 -4.67
CA GLY A 103 16.17 -1.99 -4.87
C GLY A 103 14.72 -1.79 -4.43
N ALA A 104 14.24 -0.54 -4.36
CA ALA A 104 12.86 -0.26 -3.94
C ALA A 104 11.81 -0.93 -4.84
N GLU A 105 12.06 -0.94 -6.15
CA GLU A 105 11.19 -1.60 -7.13
C GLU A 105 11.18 -3.12 -6.98
N LEU A 106 12.31 -3.72 -6.56
CA LEU A 106 12.39 -5.15 -6.27
C LEU A 106 11.52 -5.50 -5.06
N GLY A 107 11.63 -4.71 -3.97
CA GLY A 107 10.80 -4.91 -2.78
C GLY A 107 9.30 -4.71 -3.05
N ILE A 108 8.93 -3.73 -3.87
CA ILE A 108 7.54 -3.59 -4.33
C ILE A 108 7.10 -4.85 -5.08
N ARG A 109 7.93 -5.37 -5.99
CA ARG A 109 7.64 -6.61 -6.72
C ARG A 109 7.47 -7.81 -5.79
N GLU A 110 8.31 -7.97 -4.78
CA GLU A 110 8.18 -9.06 -3.79
C GLU A 110 6.78 -9.06 -3.15
N MET A 111 6.27 -7.88 -2.73
CA MET A 111 4.94 -7.77 -2.14
C MET A 111 3.82 -8.02 -3.16
N LEU A 112 3.94 -7.52 -4.38
CA LEU A 112 2.94 -7.73 -5.43
C LEU A 112 2.91 -9.18 -5.91
N ASP A 113 4.06 -9.81 -6.08
CA ASP A 113 4.15 -11.22 -6.49
C ASP A 113 3.52 -12.14 -5.42
N HIS A 114 3.76 -11.86 -4.14
CA HIS A 114 3.07 -12.56 -3.05
C HIS A 114 1.55 -12.37 -3.12
N ALA A 115 1.08 -11.15 -3.33
CA ALA A 115 -0.35 -10.87 -3.46
C ALA A 115 -1.00 -11.63 -4.65
N MET A 116 -0.30 -11.73 -5.79
CA MET A 116 -0.77 -12.53 -6.94
C MET A 116 -0.85 -14.02 -6.60
N VAL A 117 0.12 -14.57 -5.86
CA VAL A 117 0.07 -15.97 -5.39
C VAL A 117 -1.16 -16.19 -4.50
N MET A 118 -1.57 -15.19 -3.73
CA MET A 118 -2.77 -15.24 -2.89
C MET A 118 -4.09 -14.98 -3.65
N GLY A 119 -4.03 -14.80 -4.97
CA GLY A 119 -5.20 -14.57 -5.82
C GLY A 119 -5.73 -13.15 -5.86
N ALA A 120 -4.93 -12.17 -5.45
CA ALA A 120 -5.30 -10.76 -5.49
C ALA A 120 -5.16 -10.18 -6.91
N LEU A 121 -5.90 -9.09 -7.16
CA LEU A 121 -5.76 -8.25 -8.34
C LEU A 121 -4.72 -7.17 -8.05
N THR A 122 -3.51 -7.29 -8.60
CA THR A 122 -2.46 -6.30 -8.36
C THR A 122 -2.64 -5.06 -9.22
N TYR A 123 -2.42 -3.88 -8.63
CA TYR A 123 -2.58 -2.59 -9.28
C TYR A 123 -1.59 -1.56 -8.75
N SER A 124 -1.03 -0.76 -9.62
CA SER A 124 0.04 0.19 -9.28
C SER A 124 -0.39 1.66 -9.23
N GLY A 125 -1.66 1.94 -9.48
CA GLY A 125 -2.11 3.32 -9.71
C GLY A 125 -1.84 3.84 -11.11
N GLY A 126 -1.05 3.12 -11.92
CA GLY A 126 -0.87 3.31 -13.36
C GLY A 126 -0.15 4.59 -13.80
N GLY A 127 0.94 4.43 -14.55
CA GLY A 127 1.65 5.56 -15.18
C GLY A 127 0.84 6.27 -16.27
N SER A 128 -0.12 5.61 -16.88
CA SER A 128 -0.96 6.19 -17.95
C SER A 128 -1.99 7.21 -17.48
N PHE A 129 -2.21 7.33 -16.17
CA PHE A 129 -3.07 8.38 -15.60
C PHE A 129 -2.36 9.74 -15.43
N GLY A 130 -1.16 9.88 -15.97
CA GLY A 130 -0.40 11.13 -15.89
C GLY A 130 0.47 11.22 -14.64
N LYS A 131 0.92 12.45 -14.35
CA LYS A 131 1.81 12.70 -13.19
C LYS A 131 1.06 12.52 -11.87
N PRO A 132 1.74 11.98 -10.84
CA PRO A 132 3.05 11.33 -10.92
C PRO A 132 2.99 10.03 -11.71
N PHE A 133 4.04 9.73 -12.48
CA PHE A 133 4.12 8.49 -13.26
C PHE A 133 4.53 7.33 -12.35
N ILE A 134 3.57 6.70 -11.71
CA ILE A 134 3.79 5.55 -10.82
C ILE A 134 3.77 4.28 -11.65
N HIS A 135 4.87 3.53 -11.68
CA HIS A 135 4.95 2.30 -12.48
C HIS A 135 4.52 1.06 -11.70
N LEU A 136 5.19 0.72 -10.61
CA LEU A 136 4.88 -0.48 -9.80
C LEU A 136 4.23 -0.09 -8.46
N GLY A 137 4.57 1.07 -7.94
CA GLY A 137 4.11 1.64 -6.69
C GLY A 137 4.97 2.86 -6.36
N PRO A 138 4.53 3.75 -5.45
CA PRO A 138 5.31 4.91 -5.07
C PRO A 138 6.51 4.52 -4.21
N VAL A 139 7.61 5.26 -4.39
CA VAL A 139 8.84 5.12 -3.62
C VAL A 139 9.20 6.45 -2.97
N GLY A 140 9.46 6.45 -1.67
CA GLY A 140 10.03 7.57 -0.94
C GLY A 140 11.52 7.35 -0.69
N ILE A 141 12.36 8.34 -0.97
CA ILE A 141 13.82 8.27 -0.75
C ILE A 141 14.20 9.18 0.42
N ASP A 142 14.90 8.60 1.40
CA ASP A 142 15.38 9.27 2.61
C ASP A 142 16.90 9.16 2.74
N ASN A 143 17.62 9.98 2.01
CA ASN A 143 19.08 10.07 2.14
C ASN A 143 19.51 11.55 2.16
N THR A 144 19.80 12.10 0.98
CA THR A 144 20.14 13.52 0.80
C THR A 144 18.89 14.37 0.49
N MET A 145 17.75 13.73 0.35
CA MET A 145 16.44 14.34 0.09
C MET A 145 15.54 14.24 1.33
N ASP A 146 14.73 15.25 1.54
CA ASP A 146 13.63 15.13 2.50
C ASP A 146 12.57 14.21 1.91
N ILE A 147 12.29 13.10 2.56
CA ILE A 147 11.29 12.11 2.11
C ILE A 147 9.90 12.75 1.95
N ASN A 148 9.60 13.82 2.66
CA ASN A 148 8.32 14.53 2.52
C ASN A 148 8.09 15.12 1.13
N GLN A 149 9.14 15.34 0.34
CA GLN A 149 9.00 15.75 -1.06
C GLN A 149 8.25 14.75 -1.92
N PHE A 150 8.18 13.49 -1.49
CA PHE A 150 7.44 12.43 -2.18
C PHE A 150 5.98 12.31 -1.70
N GLY A 151 5.58 13.09 -0.69
CA GLY A 151 4.27 12.96 -0.03
C GLY A 151 3.09 13.01 -0.99
N ASP A 152 3.10 13.96 -1.93
CA ASP A 152 2.03 14.10 -2.93
C ASP A 152 1.88 12.84 -3.78
N ASN A 153 2.97 12.15 -4.10
CA ASN A 153 2.94 10.90 -4.87
C ASN A 153 2.16 9.81 -4.12
N PHE A 154 2.34 9.73 -2.81
CA PHE A 154 1.66 8.75 -1.96
C PHE A 154 0.18 9.08 -1.79
N GLU A 155 -0.16 10.34 -1.59
CA GLU A 155 -1.55 10.78 -1.48
C GLU A 155 -2.31 10.56 -2.80
N ILE A 156 -1.73 10.95 -3.94
CA ILE A 156 -2.32 10.70 -5.26
C ILE A 156 -2.44 9.19 -5.54
N TYR A 157 -1.44 8.40 -5.16
CA TYR A 157 -1.51 6.95 -5.27
C TYR A 157 -2.69 6.38 -4.47
N GLY A 158 -2.87 6.82 -3.23
CA GLY A 158 -4.00 6.42 -2.39
C GLY A 158 -5.35 6.72 -3.04
N SER A 159 -5.53 7.91 -3.60
CA SER A 159 -6.77 8.26 -4.30
C SER A 159 -7.01 7.41 -5.55
N ARG A 160 -5.96 7.11 -6.34
CA ARG A 160 -6.06 6.22 -7.51
C ARG A 160 -6.44 4.79 -7.13
N MET A 161 -5.88 4.27 -6.04
CA MET A 161 -6.23 2.95 -5.51
C MET A 161 -7.70 2.90 -5.09
N ALA A 162 -8.17 3.93 -4.38
CA ALA A 162 -9.55 4.02 -3.94
C ALA A 162 -10.52 4.15 -5.12
N GLN A 163 -10.24 5.02 -6.07
CA GLN A 163 -11.06 5.16 -7.29
C GLN A 163 -11.18 3.82 -8.03
N LYS A 164 -10.06 3.10 -8.20
CA LYS A 164 -10.07 1.81 -8.87
C LYS A 164 -10.87 0.76 -8.09
N ALA A 165 -10.74 0.73 -6.77
CA ALA A 165 -11.53 -0.19 -5.93
C ALA A 165 -13.03 0.13 -6.02
N MET A 166 -13.42 1.42 -6.01
CA MET A 166 -14.80 1.82 -6.21
C MET A 166 -15.34 1.40 -7.59
N GLU A 167 -14.55 1.55 -8.66
CA GLU A 167 -14.95 1.08 -10.00
C GLU A 167 -15.18 -0.44 -10.07
N LEU A 168 -14.44 -1.22 -9.29
CA LEU A 168 -14.48 -2.68 -9.36
C LEU A 168 -15.55 -3.30 -8.43
N PHE A 169 -15.85 -2.64 -7.30
CA PHE A 169 -16.56 -3.28 -6.20
C PHE A 169 -17.78 -2.50 -5.67
N ALA A 170 -18.02 -1.27 -6.14
CA ALA A 170 -19.20 -0.48 -5.73
C ALA A 170 -20.45 -0.80 -6.55
#